data_dfc42811f23ec141b6101c12824d2323
#
_entry.id   dfc42811f23ec141b6101c12824d2323
#
_cell.length_a   1.000
_cell.length_b   1.000
_cell.length_c   1.000
_cell.angle_alpha   90.00
_cell.angle_beta   90.00
_cell.angle_gamma   90.00
#
_symmetry.space_group_name_H-M   'P 1'
#
loop_
_entity.id
_entity.type
_entity.pdbx_description
1 polymer ?
#
loop_
_entity_poly.entity_id
_entity_poly.type
_entity_poly.pdbx_seq_one_letter_code
_entity_poly.pdbx_strand_id
1 'polypeptide(L)'
;MIKTIINIAKEPNSVSNEEFISRVCKILIGYEKVITRSKYIPVGYTKPMSNYTIEVFNKVDPDSLERLKNSLGIDKLIVQTIIVQVDKV
;
A
#
# COMPACT_ATOMS: atom_id res chain seq x y z
N MET A 1 3.78 16.24 -11.42
CA MET A 1 3.89 14.80 -11.16
C MET A 1 2.69 14.31 -10.37
N ILE A 2 2.12 13.19 -10.74
CA ILE A 2 1.02 12.57 -10.02
C ILE A 2 1.58 11.46 -9.13
N LYS A 3 1.11 11.40 -7.90
CA LYS A 3 1.52 10.41 -6.93
C LYS A 3 0.29 9.74 -6.34
N THR A 4 0.28 8.43 -6.28
CA THR A 4 -0.78 7.66 -5.64
C THR A 4 -0.26 7.10 -4.32
N ILE A 5 -0.98 7.35 -3.24
CA ILE A 5 -0.65 6.83 -1.91
C ILE A 5 -1.68 5.79 -1.52
N ILE A 6 -1.25 4.57 -1.29
CA ILE A 6 -2.12 3.47 -0.90
C ILE A 6 -1.76 3.06 0.53
N ASN A 7 -2.74 3.16 1.43
CA ASN A 7 -2.57 2.73 2.81
C ASN A 7 -3.31 1.43 3.04
N ILE A 8 -2.61 0.44 3.60
CA ILE A 8 -3.15 -0.89 3.83
C ILE A 8 -2.85 -1.30 5.27
N ALA A 9 -3.89 -1.54 6.04
CA ALA A 9 -3.76 -2.14 7.36
C ALA A 9 -3.74 -3.66 7.18
N LYS A 10 -2.71 -4.31 7.70
CA LYS A 10 -2.59 -5.78 7.65
C LYS A 10 -2.77 -6.34 9.04
N GLU A 11 -3.69 -7.27 9.17
CA GLU A 11 -3.92 -7.95 10.44
C GLU A 11 -2.78 -8.92 10.78
N PRO A 12 -2.48 -9.13 12.06
CA PRO A 12 -1.53 -10.14 12.47
C PRO A 12 -1.97 -11.52 11.97
N ASN A 13 -1.03 -12.34 11.57
CA ASN A 13 -1.24 -13.73 11.15
C ASN A 13 -1.99 -13.94 9.83
N SER A 14 -2.21 -12.90 9.01
CA SER A 14 -2.83 -13.09 7.69
C SER A 14 -1.83 -13.66 6.69
N VAL A 15 -0.90 -12.88 6.20
CA VAL A 15 0.19 -13.33 5.31
C VAL A 15 1.50 -12.83 5.88
N SER A 16 2.60 -13.51 5.58
CA SER A 16 3.91 -13.00 6.00
C SER A 16 4.21 -11.66 5.35
N ASN A 17 5.12 -10.89 5.96
CA ASN A 17 5.49 -9.59 5.41
C ASN A 17 6.15 -9.73 4.03
N GLU A 18 6.98 -10.75 3.86
CA GLU A 18 7.64 -11.03 2.59
C GLU A 18 6.62 -11.37 1.51
N GLU A 19 5.63 -12.19 1.84
CA GLU A 19 4.56 -12.55 0.92
C GLU A 19 3.72 -11.34 0.55
N PHE A 20 3.40 -10.49 1.51
CA PHE A 20 2.66 -9.25 1.27
C PHE A 20 3.40 -8.36 0.28
N ILE A 21 4.67 -8.10 0.53
CA ILE A 21 5.50 -7.25 -0.33
C ILE A 21 5.64 -7.87 -1.72
N SER A 22 5.81 -9.19 -1.79
CA SER A 22 5.91 -9.90 -3.07
C SER A 22 4.65 -9.73 -3.92
N ARG A 23 3.48 -9.87 -3.31
CA ARG A 23 2.19 -9.70 -4.01
C ARG A 23 2.01 -8.28 -4.52
N VAL A 24 2.34 -7.29 -3.69
CA VAL A 24 2.27 -5.88 -4.08
C VAL A 24 3.20 -5.61 -5.26
N CYS A 25 4.42 -6.09 -5.20
CA CYS A 25 5.41 -5.86 -6.27
C CYS A 25 5.01 -6.53 -7.58
N LYS A 26 4.36 -7.69 -7.53
CA LYS A 26 3.88 -8.38 -8.74
C LYS A 26 2.75 -7.61 -9.42
N ILE A 27 1.82 -7.10 -8.63
CA ILE A 27 0.64 -6.39 -9.16
C ILE A 27 1.03 -5.02 -9.69
N LEU A 28 1.90 -4.32 -8.97
CA LEU A 28 2.36 -2.98 -9.33
C LEU A 28 3.67 -3.01 -10.12
N ILE A 29 3.93 -4.11 -10.82
CA ILE A 29 5.11 -4.21 -11.68
C ILE A 29 5.03 -3.15 -12.78
N GLY A 30 6.13 -2.47 -13.03
CA GLY A 30 6.16 -1.36 -13.97
C GLY A 30 5.88 0.01 -13.36
N TYR A 31 5.41 0.04 -12.12
CA TYR A 31 5.28 1.30 -11.37
C TYR A 31 6.49 1.50 -10.48
N GLU A 32 7.03 2.71 -10.51
CA GLU A 32 8.04 3.11 -9.53
C GLU A 32 7.35 3.37 -8.20
N LYS A 33 7.84 2.75 -7.13
CA LYS A 33 7.15 2.80 -5.84
C LYS A 33 8.10 2.64 -4.66
N VAL A 34 7.66 3.15 -3.52
CA VAL A 34 8.32 2.96 -2.21
C VAL A 34 7.30 2.37 -1.26
N ILE A 35 7.66 1.28 -0.60
CA ILE A 35 6.80 0.61 0.38
C ILE A 35 7.39 0.84 1.76
N THR A 36 6.60 1.45 2.64
CA THR A 36 6.97 1.69 4.04
C THR A 36 6.06 0.91 4.96
N ARG A 37 6.63 0.26 5.96
CA ARG A 37 5.89 -0.50 6.96
C ARG A 37 6.05 0.15 8.33
N SER A 38 4.93 0.35 9.03
CA SER A 38 4.94 0.73 10.44
C SER A 38 4.21 -0.33 11.25
N LYS A 39 4.67 -0.54 12.48
CA LYS A 39 4.02 -1.42 13.45
C LYS A 39 3.42 -0.58 14.55
N TYR A 40 2.23 -0.97 15.00
CA TYR A 40 1.57 -0.31 16.11
C TYR A 40 0.70 -1.32 16.85
N ILE A 41 0.40 -1.02 18.12
CA ILE A 41 -0.51 -1.82 18.92
C ILE A 41 -1.76 -0.99 19.12
N PRO A 42 -2.90 -1.36 18.50
CA PRO A 42 -4.15 -0.63 18.70
C PRO A 42 -4.61 -0.70 20.14
N VAL A 43 -5.34 0.32 20.59
CA VAL A 43 -5.90 0.36 21.93
C VAL A 43 -6.83 -0.84 22.13
N GLY A 44 -6.63 -1.59 23.21
CA GLY A 44 -7.42 -2.78 23.51
C GLY A 44 -6.91 -4.07 22.88
N TYR A 45 -5.83 -4.01 22.11
CA TYR A 45 -5.22 -5.19 21.51
C TYR A 45 -3.87 -5.48 22.16
N THR A 46 -3.50 -6.77 22.18
CA THR A 46 -2.21 -7.22 22.73
C THR A 46 -1.18 -7.53 21.66
N LYS A 47 -1.63 -7.71 20.42
CA LYS A 47 -0.75 -8.06 19.30
C LYS A 47 -0.46 -6.84 18.43
N PRO A 48 0.79 -6.70 17.95
CA PRO A 48 1.11 -5.62 17.03
C PRO A 48 0.45 -5.84 15.66
N MET A 49 0.01 -4.76 15.06
CA MET A 49 -0.49 -4.74 13.69
C MET A 49 0.50 -4.00 12.80
N SER A 50 0.55 -4.41 11.54
CA SER A 50 1.38 -3.75 10.53
C SER A 50 0.50 -2.89 9.65
N ASN A 51 0.97 -1.69 9.38
CA ASN A 51 0.36 -0.76 8.45
C ASN A 51 1.35 -0.48 7.33
N TYR A 52 0.90 -0.60 6.09
CA TYR A 52 1.75 -0.39 4.93
C TYR A 52 1.31 0.85 4.18
N THR A 53 2.28 1.67 3.81
CA THR A 53 2.07 2.82 2.93
C THR A 53 2.85 2.58 1.65
N ILE A 54 2.16 2.54 0.53
CA ILE A 54 2.75 2.37 -0.78
C ILE A 54 2.66 3.71 -1.52
N GLU A 55 3.80 4.32 -1.79
CA GLU A 55 3.87 5.52 -2.59
C GLU A 55 4.22 5.15 -4.02
N VAL A 56 3.32 5.37 -4.94
CA VAL A 56 3.53 5.10 -6.37
C VAL A 56 3.69 6.44 -7.09
N PHE A 57 4.76 6.58 -7.85
CA PHE A 57 5.09 7.84 -8.53
C PHE A 57 4.42 7.92 -9.89
N ASN A 58 3.13 7.59 -9.92
CA ASN A 58 2.26 7.69 -11.07
C ASN A 58 0.81 7.51 -10.60
N LYS A 59 -0.13 7.71 -11.52
CA LYS A 59 -1.51 7.37 -11.27
C LYS A 59 -1.68 5.86 -11.48
N VAL A 60 -2.18 5.17 -10.47
CA VAL A 60 -2.44 3.73 -10.56
C VAL A 60 -3.84 3.53 -11.13
N ASP A 61 -3.96 2.66 -12.13
CA ASP A 61 -5.24 2.42 -12.76
C ASP A 61 -6.18 1.62 -11.84
N PRO A 62 -7.52 1.77 -12.00
CA PRO A 62 -8.48 1.09 -11.14
C PRO A 62 -8.39 -0.44 -11.18
N ASP A 63 -8.02 -1.03 -12.30
CA ASP A 63 -7.88 -2.48 -12.43
C ASP A 63 -6.74 -3.01 -11.55
N SER A 64 -5.63 -2.29 -11.48
CA SER A 64 -4.51 -2.65 -10.62
C SER A 64 -4.90 -2.57 -9.15
N LEU A 65 -5.66 -1.53 -8.75
CA LEU A 65 -6.16 -1.40 -7.39
C LEU A 65 -7.10 -2.55 -7.02
N GLU A 66 -7.98 -2.94 -7.92
CA GLU A 66 -8.90 -4.05 -7.69
C GLU A 66 -8.17 -5.38 -7.57
N ARG A 67 -7.17 -5.62 -8.41
CA ARG A 67 -6.34 -6.81 -8.33
C ARG A 67 -5.56 -6.85 -7.02
N LEU A 68 -5.09 -5.70 -6.56
CA LEU A 68 -4.39 -5.59 -5.28
C LEU A 68 -5.29 -5.98 -4.13
N LYS A 69 -6.52 -5.46 -4.09
CA LYS A 69 -7.54 -5.82 -3.10
C LYS A 69 -7.78 -7.31 -3.08
N ASN A 70 -8.04 -7.90 -4.24
CA ASN A 70 -8.37 -9.32 -4.36
C ASN A 70 -7.19 -10.21 -3.97
N SER A 71 -5.99 -9.85 -4.38
CA SER A 71 -4.78 -10.61 -4.06
C SER A 71 -4.46 -10.63 -2.57
N LEU A 72 -4.72 -9.51 -1.89
CA LEU A 72 -4.45 -9.38 -0.46
C LEU A 72 -5.62 -9.85 0.42
N GLY A 73 -6.77 -10.14 -0.17
CA GLY A 73 -7.94 -10.57 0.57
C GLY A 73 -8.50 -9.49 1.49
N ILE A 74 -8.38 -8.23 1.10
CA ILE A 74 -8.85 -7.09 1.90
C ILE A 74 -10.07 -6.46 1.23
N ASP A 75 -10.99 -5.93 2.05
CA ASP A 75 -12.23 -5.36 1.55
C ASP A 75 -12.07 -3.93 1.09
N LYS A 76 -11.08 -3.22 1.62
CA LYS A 76 -10.97 -1.79 1.41
C LYS A 76 -9.50 -1.33 1.39
N LEU A 77 -9.18 -0.52 0.38
CA LEU A 77 -7.93 0.23 0.30
C LEU A 77 -8.22 1.70 0.57
N ILE A 78 -7.33 2.35 1.30
CA ILE A 78 -7.38 3.81 1.43
C ILE A 78 -6.42 4.37 0.39
N VAL A 79 -6.96 5.00 -0.64
CA VAL A 79 -6.18 5.48 -1.78
C VAL A 79 -6.33 6.99 -1.89
N GLN A 80 -5.21 7.69 -2.02
CA GLN A 80 -5.16 9.12 -2.24
C GLN A 80 -4.33 9.39 -3.49
N THR A 81 -4.83 10.26 -4.34
CA THR A 81 -4.06 10.74 -5.50
C THR A 81 -3.72 12.20 -5.26
N ILE A 82 -2.44 12.53 -5.31
CA ILE A 82 -1.97 13.89 -5.09
C ILE A 82 -1.13 14.34 -6.28
N ILE A 83 -1.20 15.65 -6.54
CA ILE A 83 -0.35 16.28 -7.54
C ILE A 83 0.81 16.92 -6.79
N VAL A 84 2.02 16.47 -7.12
CA VAL A 84 3.24 17.01 -6.52
C VAL A 84 3.80 18.05 -7.46
N GLN A 85 3.91 19.28 -6.97
CA GLN A 85 4.58 20.34 -7.71
C GLN A 85 6.07 20.23 -7.48
N VAL A 86 6.82 20.23 -8.57
CA VAL A 86 8.28 20.31 -8.48
C VAL A 86 8.65 21.77 -8.70
N ASP A 87 9.20 22.41 -7.66
CA ASP A 87 9.66 23.76 -7.79
C ASP A 87 10.86 23.80 -8.75
N LYS A 88 10.69 24.58 -9.80
CA LYS A 88 11.80 24.86 -10.69
C LYS A 88 12.62 26.01 -10.10
N VAL A 89 13.82 25.71 -9.79
CA VAL A 89 14.78 26.70 -9.34
C VAL A 89 15.44 27.33 -10.56
#